data_a5a3543bd9fc5ea60f3274cbdcff752b
#
_entry.id   a5a3543bd9fc5ea60f3274cbdcff752b
#
_cell.length_a   1.000
_cell.length_b   1.000
_cell.length_c   1.000
_cell.angle_alpha   90.00
_cell.angle_beta   90.00
_cell.angle_gamma   90.00
#
_symmetry.space_group_name_H-M   'P 1'
#
loop_
_entity.id
_entity.type
_entity.pdbx_description
1 polymer ?
#
loop_
_entity_poly.entity_id
_entity_poly.type
_entity_poly.pdbx_seq_one_letter_code
_entity_poly.pdbx_strand_id
1 'polypeptide(L)'
;TTITWTFTDSTGNVTTQPQEVVIEDTTAPVLDLDPLDTLNEQCELTTLTPPTATDNCDGQIEGVTDAVLPITESTTITWTFTDSTGNVTTQPQEVVIEDTTAPVIDSLDTLTEQCELTSLTPPTATDNCDGSPIEGLTDATLPITESTTITWTFTDSTGNITTQSQDVVIEDTTVPVIDIDNLDTL
;
A
#
# COMPACT_ATOMS: atom_id res chain seq x y z
N THR A 1 -26.37 -45.18 5.67
CA THR A 1 -26.72 -46.00 6.85
C THR A 1 -27.93 -46.84 6.52
N THR A 2 -27.90 -48.12 6.94
CA THR A 2 -29.04 -49.01 6.76
C THR A 2 -29.76 -49.21 8.10
N ILE A 3 -31.05 -48.92 8.14
CA ILE A 3 -31.94 -49.25 9.27
C ILE A 3 -32.62 -50.55 8.95
N THR A 4 -32.62 -51.51 9.91
CA THR A 4 -33.35 -52.78 9.75
C THR A 4 -34.61 -52.74 10.58
N TRP A 5 -35.74 -52.76 9.91
CA TRP A 5 -37.04 -52.94 10.54
C TRP A 5 -37.29 -54.41 10.86
N THR A 6 -37.74 -54.71 12.06
CA THR A 6 -38.06 -56.05 12.51
C THR A 6 -39.54 -56.12 12.82
N PHE A 7 -40.21 -57.06 12.22
CA PHE A 7 -41.64 -57.32 12.43
C PHE A 7 -41.81 -58.71 13.09
N THR A 8 -42.49 -58.73 14.22
CA THR A 8 -42.71 -59.95 14.99
C THR A 8 -44.21 -60.15 15.13
N ASP A 9 -44.73 -61.36 14.76
CA ASP A 9 -46.12 -61.71 14.94
C ASP A 9 -46.42 -62.12 16.38
N SER A 10 -47.70 -62.39 16.68
CA SER A 10 -48.18 -62.79 18.03
C SER A 10 -47.66 -64.15 18.49
N THR A 11 -47.13 -64.98 17.56
CA THR A 11 -46.55 -66.33 17.83
C THR A 11 -45.03 -66.30 17.85
N GLY A 12 -44.40 -65.15 17.68
CA GLY A 12 -42.96 -64.96 17.77
C GLY A 12 -42.21 -65.13 16.45
N ASN A 13 -42.88 -65.25 15.29
CA ASN A 13 -42.21 -65.34 14.01
C ASN A 13 -41.70 -63.89 13.63
N VAL A 14 -40.48 -63.84 13.13
CA VAL A 14 -39.79 -62.61 12.84
C VAL A 14 -39.46 -62.48 11.35
N THR A 15 -39.74 -61.31 10.76
CA THR A 15 -39.21 -60.91 9.46
C THR A 15 -38.56 -59.58 9.57
N THR A 16 -37.56 -59.37 8.73
CA THR A 16 -36.79 -58.07 8.70
C THR A 16 -36.82 -57.48 7.32
N GLN A 17 -36.81 -56.13 7.27
CA GLN A 17 -36.68 -55.38 6.04
C GLN A 17 -35.64 -54.27 6.22
N PRO A 18 -34.57 -54.27 5.41
CA PRO A 18 -33.63 -53.15 5.40
C PRO A 18 -34.23 -51.91 4.71
N GLN A 19 -33.93 -50.75 5.26
CA GLN A 19 -34.19 -49.42 4.66
C GLN A 19 -32.89 -48.67 4.63
N GLU A 20 -32.52 -48.18 3.46
CA GLU A 20 -31.37 -47.30 3.31
C GLU A 20 -31.74 -45.87 3.71
N VAL A 21 -30.87 -45.25 4.51
CA VAL A 21 -30.92 -43.83 4.85
C VAL A 21 -29.69 -43.18 4.27
N VAL A 22 -29.91 -42.30 3.32
CA VAL A 22 -28.89 -41.46 2.72
C VAL A 22 -29.03 -40.06 3.34
N ILE A 23 -27.90 -39.53 3.83
CA ILE A 23 -27.81 -38.17 4.32
C ILE A 23 -26.78 -37.49 3.43
N GLU A 24 -27.22 -36.48 2.73
CA GLU A 24 -26.39 -35.70 1.79
C GLU A 24 -26.52 -34.24 2.15
N ASP A 25 -25.42 -33.53 2.02
CA ASP A 25 -25.40 -32.07 2.02
C ASP A 25 -25.21 -31.58 0.59
N THR A 26 -26.12 -30.79 0.11
CA THR A 26 -26.12 -30.20 -1.24
C THR A 26 -26.22 -28.68 -1.19
N THR A 27 -26.10 -28.10 0.00
CA THR A 27 -26.23 -26.67 0.24
C THR A 27 -24.85 -26.02 0.26
N ALA A 28 -24.64 -24.99 -0.52
CA ALA A 28 -23.39 -24.25 -0.48
C ALA A 28 -23.40 -23.26 0.70
N PRO A 29 -22.20 -22.94 1.26
CA PRO A 29 -22.06 -21.96 2.33
C PRO A 29 -22.70 -20.60 1.96
N VAL A 30 -23.35 -19.98 2.92
CA VAL A 30 -23.96 -18.64 2.81
C VAL A 30 -23.01 -17.62 3.41
N LEU A 31 -22.72 -16.56 2.64
CA LEU A 31 -21.81 -15.48 3.07
C LEU A 31 -22.35 -14.77 4.31
N ASP A 32 -21.48 -14.57 5.32
CA ASP A 32 -21.86 -13.85 6.55
C ASP A 32 -21.92 -12.33 6.31
N LEU A 33 -21.15 -11.84 5.34
CA LEU A 33 -21.13 -10.45 4.89
C LEU A 33 -21.11 -10.38 3.35
N ASP A 34 -22.07 -9.66 2.77
CA ASP A 34 -22.17 -9.44 1.32
C ASP A 34 -22.78 -8.08 1.01
N PRO A 35 -22.09 -7.15 0.31
CA PRO A 35 -20.70 -7.29 -0.19
C PRO A 35 -19.63 -7.14 0.91
N LEU A 36 -18.40 -7.56 0.61
CA LEU A 36 -17.22 -7.24 1.43
C LEU A 36 -16.81 -5.79 1.20
N ASP A 37 -16.32 -5.15 2.27
CA ASP A 37 -15.75 -3.81 2.17
C ASP A 37 -14.49 -3.80 1.29
N THR A 38 -14.29 -2.69 0.56
CA THR A 38 -13.05 -2.44 -0.18
C THR A 38 -11.89 -2.27 0.80
N LEU A 39 -10.78 -2.96 0.53
CA LEU A 39 -9.52 -2.78 1.25
C LEU A 39 -8.77 -1.61 0.61
N ASN A 40 -8.45 -0.57 1.40
CA ASN A 40 -7.71 0.60 0.94
C ASN A 40 -6.41 0.68 1.72
N GLU A 41 -5.29 0.62 1.00
CA GLU A 41 -3.95 0.63 1.59
C GLU A 41 -3.01 1.56 0.83
N GLN A 42 -2.01 2.06 1.54
CA GLN A 42 -0.91 2.83 0.96
C GLN A 42 0.20 1.87 0.54
N CYS A 43 0.78 2.08 -0.65
CA CYS A 43 1.91 1.34 -1.19
C CYS A 43 1.65 -0.14 -1.45
N GLU A 44 1.25 -0.90 -0.45
CA GLU A 44 1.04 -2.35 -0.55
C GLU A 44 0.13 -2.90 0.55
N LEU A 45 -0.57 -3.98 0.23
CA LEU A 45 -1.31 -4.80 1.19
C LEU A 45 -0.49 -6.05 1.52
N THR A 46 -0.03 -6.17 2.77
CA THR A 46 0.86 -7.27 3.21
C THR A 46 0.12 -8.40 3.93
N THR A 47 -1.10 -8.16 4.40
CA THR A 47 -1.89 -9.13 5.17
C THR A 47 -3.35 -9.11 4.76
N LEU A 48 -3.99 -10.26 4.78
CA LEU A 48 -5.41 -10.42 4.55
C LEU A 48 -6.07 -11.11 5.75
N THR A 49 -7.25 -10.65 6.10
CA THR A 49 -8.10 -11.34 7.10
C THR A 49 -9.18 -12.08 6.35
N PRO A 50 -9.23 -13.44 6.44
CA PRO A 50 -10.26 -14.20 5.75
C PRO A 50 -11.67 -13.83 6.24
N PRO A 51 -12.61 -13.57 5.33
CA PRO A 51 -14.02 -13.47 5.67
C PRO A 51 -14.61 -14.86 5.94
N THR A 52 -15.82 -14.89 6.49
CA THR A 52 -16.50 -16.13 6.84
C THR A 52 -17.81 -16.30 6.09
N ALA A 53 -18.19 -17.56 5.93
CA ALA A 53 -19.52 -17.99 5.49
C ALA A 53 -20.05 -19.02 6.47
N THR A 54 -21.36 -19.18 6.53
CA THR A 54 -22.01 -20.17 7.38
C THR A 54 -22.72 -21.23 6.54
N ASP A 55 -22.45 -22.49 6.84
CA ASP A 55 -23.11 -23.62 6.25
C ASP A 55 -24.06 -24.31 7.27
N ASN A 56 -25.12 -24.94 6.76
CA ASN A 56 -26.14 -25.58 7.59
C ASN A 56 -25.68 -26.89 8.25
N CYS A 57 -24.69 -27.58 7.68
CA CYS A 57 -24.13 -28.83 8.18
C CYS A 57 -22.76 -28.66 8.83
N ASP A 58 -21.93 -27.81 8.28
CA ASP A 58 -20.53 -27.61 8.69
C ASP A 58 -20.32 -26.41 9.62
N GLY A 59 -21.31 -25.50 9.72
CA GLY A 59 -21.19 -24.29 10.52
C GLY A 59 -20.33 -23.23 9.83
N GLN A 60 -19.47 -22.55 10.58
CA GLN A 60 -18.65 -21.45 10.05
C GLN A 60 -17.46 -21.97 9.25
N ILE A 61 -17.26 -21.37 8.05
CA ILE A 61 -16.20 -21.70 7.10
C ILE A 61 -15.42 -20.42 6.80
N GLU A 62 -14.10 -20.44 6.90
CA GLU A 62 -13.23 -19.34 6.51
C GLU A 62 -12.98 -19.37 5.00
N GLY A 63 -12.96 -18.17 4.40
CA GLY A 63 -12.64 -17.97 2.99
C GLY A 63 -11.17 -18.26 2.69
N VAL A 64 -10.92 -18.87 1.54
CA VAL A 64 -9.58 -19.08 0.99
C VAL A 64 -9.45 -18.26 -0.28
N THR A 65 -8.32 -17.58 -0.47
CA THR A 65 -8.04 -16.83 -1.68
C THR A 65 -6.76 -17.33 -2.36
N ASP A 66 -6.65 -17.12 -3.67
CA ASP A 66 -5.45 -17.33 -4.48
C ASP A 66 -4.55 -16.08 -4.56
N ALA A 67 -4.91 -15.00 -3.87
CA ALA A 67 -4.14 -13.78 -3.83
C ALA A 67 -2.71 -14.01 -3.31
N VAL A 68 -1.74 -13.45 -4.02
CA VAL A 68 -0.32 -13.50 -3.65
C VAL A 68 0.06 -12.19 -2.98
N LEU A 69 0.54 -12.26 -1.75
CA LEU A 69 1.01 -11.11 -0.99
C LEU A 69 2.52 -10.87 -1.17
N PRO A 70 2.98 -9.61 -1.13
CA PRO A 70 2.19 -8.40 -1.02
C PRO A 70 1.44 -8.06 -2.33
N ILE A 71 0.27 -7.43 -2.21
CA ILE A 71 -0.44 -6.83 -3.34
C ILE A 71 0.02 -5.39 -3.46
N THR A 72 0.64 -5.03 -4.58
CA THR A 72 1.26 -3.72 -4.83
C THR A 72 0.50 -2.88 -5.87
N GLU A 73 -0.56 -3.42 -6.45
CA GLU A 73 -1.41 -2.74 -7.43
C GLU A 73 -2.89 -3.00 -7.12
N SER A 74 -3.74 -2.03 -7.40
CA SER A 74 -5.18 -2.18 -7.22
C SER A 74 -5.72 -3.34 -8.05
N THR A 75 -6.49 -4.22 -7.41
CA THR A 75 -7.01 -5.44 -8.03
C THR A 75 -8.28 -5.91 -7.33
N THR A 76 -8.92 -6.92 -7.91
CA THR A 76 -10.01 -7.66 -7.26
C THR A 76 -9.52 -9.06 -6.94
N ILE A 77 -9.58 -9.45 -5.68
CA ILE A 77 -9.31 -10.81 -5.22
C ILE A 77 -10.61 -11.59 -5.09
N THR A 78 -10.53 -12.93 -5.14
CA THR A 78 -11.71 -13.78 -4.98
C THR A 78 -11.52 -14.70 -3.79
N TRP A 79 -12.48 -14.66 -2.88
CA TRP A 79 -12.59 -15.59 -1.78
C TRP A 79 -13.45 -16.79 -2.18
N THR A 80 -13.02 -18.00 -1.78
CA THR A 80 -13.71 -19.27 -2.03
C THR A 80 -14.02 -19.92 -0.70
N PHE A 81 -15.27 -20.28 -0.51
CA PHE A 81 -15.78 -20.99 0.66
C PHE A 81 -16.24 -22.38 0.20
N THR A 82 -15.67 -23.41 0.75
CA THR A 82 -15.97 -24.80 0.38
C THR A 82 -16.32 -25.59 1.63
N ASP A 83 -17.49 -26.23 1.64
CA ASP A 83 -17.90 -27.13 2.72
C ASP A 83 -17.20 -28.50 2.64
N SER A 84 -17.46 -29.39 3.61
CA SER A 84 -16.85 -30.73 3.69
C SER A 84 -17.32 -31.69 2.59
N THR A 85 -18.44 -31.39 1.94
CA THR A 85 -19.01 -32.16 0.84
C THR A 85 -18.66 -31.65 -0.54
N GLY A 86 -18.03 -30.46 -0.62
CA GLY A 86 -17.52 -29.88 -1.84
C GLY A 86 -18.48 -28.88 -2.50
N ASN A 87 -19.53 -28.41 -1.81
CA ASN A 87 -20.34 -27.29 -2.31
C ASN A 87 -19.56 -25.98 -2.10
N VAL A 88 -19.64 -25.07 -3.07
CA VAL A 88 -18.78 -23.86 -3.14
C VAL A 88 -19.58 -22.61 -3.29
N THR A 89 -19.20 -21.57 -2.54
CA THR A 89 -19.59 -20.18 -2.76
C THR A 89 -18.34 -19.34 -2.96
N THR A 90 -18.40 -18.31 -3.83
CA THR A 90 -17.31 -17.38 -4.06
C THR A 90 -17.77 -15.95 -3.86
N GLN A 91 -16.83 -15.10 -3.43
CA GLN A 91 -17.09 -13.66 -3.23
C GLN A 91 -15.88 -12.83 -3.67
N PRO A 92 -16.06 -11.84 -4.56
CA PRO A 92 -15.01 -10.88 -4.90
C PRO A 92 -14.86 -9.84 -3.79
N GLN A 93 -13.62 -9.34 -3.62
CA GLN A 93 -13.31 -8.19 -2.78
C GLN A 93 -12.36 -7.27 -3.53
N GLU A 94 -12.68 -5.98 -3.56
CA GLU A 94 -11.81 -4.95 -4.13
C GLU A 94 -10.65 -4.64 -3.18
N VAL A 95 -9.45 -4.51 -3.77
CA VAL A 95 -8.24 -4.00 -3.13
C VAL A 95 -7.81 -2.77 -3.91
N VAL A 96 -7.72 -1.64 -3.23
CA VAL A 96 -7.25 -0.36 -3.78
C VAL A 96 -5.91 -0.04 -3.13
N ILE A 97 -4.87 0.05 -3.95
CA ILE A 97 -3.54 0.48 -3.54
C ILE A 97 -3.30 1.85 -4.16
N GLU A 98 -3.15 2.85 -3.31
CA GLU A 98 -2.91 4.23 -3.73
C GLU A 98 -1.81 4.83 -2.86
N ASP A 99 -0.99 5.67 -3.46
CA ASP A 99 -0.12 6.56 -2.71
C ASP A 99 -0.67 7.97 -2.78
N THR A 100 -1.06 8.49 -1.65
CA THR A 100 -1.60 9.86 -1.49
C THR A 100 -0.73 10.72 -0.58
N THR A 101 0.44 10.23 -0.19
CA THR A 101 1.37 10.88 0.72
C THR A 101 2.42 11.62 -0.10
N ALA A 102 2.60 12.90 0.19
CA ALA A 102 3.65 13.66 -0.48
C ALA A 102 5.02 13.43 0.18
N PRO A 103 6.12 13.56 -0.59
CA PRO A 103 7.48 13.40 -0.07
C PRO A 103 7.77 14.29 1.14
N VAL A 104 8.55 13.78 2.07
CA VAL A 104 8.96 14.48 3.30
C VAL A 104 10.42 14.88 3.18
N ILE A 105 10.69 16.15 3.44
CA ILE A 105 12.04 16.73 3.47
C ILE A 105 12.26 17.49 4.77
N ASP A 106 13.47 17.41 5.30
CA ASP A 106 13.92 18.23 6.42
C ASP A 106 14.18 19.68 5.99
N SER A 107 14.30 20.60 6.97
CA SER A 107 14.68 21.98 6.69
C SER A 107 16.06 22.07 6.04
N LEU A 108 16.17 22.92 5.02
CA LEU A 108 17.42 23.17 4.33
C LEU A 108 18.19 24.33 4.97
N ASP A 109 19.50 24.15 5.10
CA ASP A 109 20.39 25.21 5.57
C ASP A 109 20.52 26.32 4.52
N THR A 110 20.80 27.55 4.98
CA THR A 110 21.12 28.68 4.11
C THR A 110 22.44 28.42 3.37
N LEU A 111 22.45 28.65 2.06
CA LEU A 111 23.66 28.64 1.26
C LEU A 111 24.30 30.02 1.32
N THR A 112 25.59 30.10 1.67
CA THR A 112 26.35 31.37 1.71
C THR A 112 27.57 31.26 0.80
N GLU A 113 27.66 32.17 -0.17
CA GLU A 113 28.75 32.20 -1.15
C GLU A 113 29.29 33.61 -1.36
N GLN A 114 30.56 33.65 -1.81
CA GLN A 114 31.22 34.92 -2.16
C GLN A 114 30.95 35.27 -3.64
N CYS A 115 30.47 36.48 -3.91
CA CYS A 115 30.24 37.02 -5.23
C CYS A 115 29.13 36.34 -6.03
N GLU A 116 29.16 35.03 -6.19
CA GLU A 116 28.16 34.27 -6.96
C GLU A 116 28.11 32.81 -6.56
N LEU A 117 26.93 32.19 -6.71
CA LEU A 117 26.72 30.75 -6.62
C LEU A 117 26.58 30.18 -8.03
N THR A 118 27.54 29.32 -8.44
CA THR A 118 27.64 28.81 -9.82
C THR A 118 27.08 27.39 -9.96
N SER A 119 26.86 26.66 -8.86
CA SER A 119 26.33 25.30 -8.85
C SER A 119 25.47 25.03 -7.63
N LEU A 120 24.46 24.20 -7.80
CA LEU A 120 23.57 23.71 -6.75
C LEU A 120 23.67 22.18 -6.68
N THR A 121 23.70 21.66 -5.46
CA THR A 121 23.53 20.24 -5.22
C THR A 121 22.08 20.00 -4.84
N PRO A 122 21.31 19.19 -5.61
CA PRO A 122 19.93 18.91 -5.25
C PRO A 122 19.81 18.23 -3.90
N PRO A 123 18.97 18.74 -3.00
CA PRO A 123 18.60 18.03 -1.79
C PRO A 123 17.70 16.83 -2.11
N THR A 124 17.55 15.91 -1.16
CA THR A 124 16.71 14.74 -1.32
C THR A 124 15.61 14.68 -0.27
N ALA A 125 14.44 14.22 -0.69
CA ALA A 125 13.30 13.90 0.16
C ALA A 125 13.11 12.38 0.24
N THR A 126 12.35 11.93 1.22
CA THR A 126 11.93 10.53 1.37
C THR A 126 10.42 10.43 1.29
N ASP A 127 9.95 9.32 0.75
CA ASP A 127 8.55 8.99 0.69
C ASP A 127 8.26 7.61 1.28
N ASN A 128 7.02 7.37 1.70
CA ASN A 128 6.63 6.10 2.33
C ASN A 128 6.49 4.95 1.33
N CYS A 129 6.19 5.25 0.06
CA CYS A 129 6.00 4.26 -0.99
C CYS A 129 7.19 4.18 -1.94
N ASP A 130 7.95 5.25 -2.12
CA ASP A 130 9.13 5.27 -2.96
C ASP A 130 10.36 4.71 -2.24
N GLY A 131 10.90 3.62 -2.75
CA GLY A 131 12.06 2.94 -2.14
C GLY A 131 13.39 3.66 -2.30
N SER A 132 13.44 4.81 -3.01
CA SER A 132 14.66 5.58 -3.30
C SER A 132 14.46 7.05 -2.94
N PRO A 133 15.53 7.77 -2.53
CA PRO A 133 15.44 9.21 -2.30
C PRO A 133 14.99 9.96 -3.55
N ILE A 134 14.12 10.94 -3.37
CA ILE A 134 13.58 11.81 -4.41
C ILE A 134 14.44 13.07 -4.47
N GLU A 135 15.08 13.33 -5.62
CA GLU A 135 15.89 14.55 -5.81
C GLU A 135 15.00 15.77 -6.04
N GLY A 136 15.35 16.87 -5.38
CA GLY A 136 14.69 18.16 -5.57
C GLY A 136 15.01 18.78 -6.93
N LEU A 137 13.99 19.34 -7.57
CA LEU A 137 14.12 20.16 -8.76
C LEU A 137 13.90 21.62 -8.39
N THR A 138 14.71 22.53 -8.95
CA THR A 138 14.56 23.98 -8.75
C THR A 138 14.43 24.72 -10.08
N ASP A 139 13.74 25.85 -10.04
CA ASP A 139 13.64 26.80 -11.15
C ASP A 139 14.75 27.87 -11.10
N ALA A 140 15.66 27.77 -10.14
CA ALA A 140 16.76 28.73 -9.98
C ALA A 140 17.65 28.78 -11.23
N THR A 141 17.95 29.98 -11.69
CA THR A 141 18.86 30.22 -12.81
C THR A 141 20.26 30.55 -12.30
N LEU A 142 21.25 29.78 -12.73
CA LEU A 142 22.66 29.93 -12.36
C LEU A 142 23.39 30.77 -13.41
N PRO A 143 24.41 31.60 -13.00
CA PRO A 143 24.82 31.86 -11.63
C PRO A 143 23.83 32.74 -10.87
N ILE A 144 23.70 32.53 -9.54
CA ILE A 144 22.98 33.45 -8.65
C ILE A 144 23.98 34.47 -8.14
N THR A 145 23.77 35.74 -8.45
CA THR A 145 24.69 36.87 -8.16
C THR A 145 24.17 37.82 -7.07
N GLU A 146 22.94 37.61 -6.60
CA GLU A 146 22.31 38.39 -5.54
C GLU A 146 21.62 37.47 -4.55
N SER A 147 21.58 37.85 -3.26
CA SER A 147 20.87 37.10 -2.24
C SER A 147 19.41 36.95 -2.59
N THR A 148 18.90 35.70 -2.51
CA THR A 148 17.55 35.35 -2.89
C THR A 148 17.09 34.10 -2.15
N THR A 149 15.81 33.77 -2.27
CA THR A 149 15.26 32.52 -1.83
C THR A 149 14.90 31.67 -3.06
N ILE A 150 15.38 30.45 -3.15
CA ILE A 150 15.05 29.50 -4.20
C ILE A 150 14.04 28.48 -3.66
N THR A 151 13.28 27.83 -4.56
CA THR A 151 12.32 26.79 -4.19
C THR A 151 12.71 25.48 -4.84
N TRP A 152 12.75 24.46 -4.02
CA TRP A 152 12.90 23.07 -4.44
C TRP A 152 11.53 22.40 -4.51
N THR A 153 11.31 21.61 -5.53
CA THR A 153 10.09 20.81 -5.74
C THR A 153 10.47 19.34 -5.76
N PHE A 154 9.79 18.55 -4.95
CA PHE A 154 9.95 17.10 -4.85
C PHE A 154 8.65 16.46 -5.30
N THR A 155 8.74 15.55 -6.26
CA THR A 155 7.58 14.84 -6.82
C THR A 155 7.85 13.34 -6.73
N ASP A 156 6.96 12.60 -6.08
CA ASP A 156 7.05 11.14 -6.01
C ASP A 156 6.65 10.46 -7.33
N SER A 157 6.69 9.13 -7.35
CA SER A 157 6.36 8.33 -8.53
C SER A 157 4.87 8.40 -8.91
N THR A 158 3.99 8.77 -7.98
CA THR A 158 2.53 8.88 -8.18
C THR A 158 2.08 10.31 -8.48
N GLY A 159 2.95 11.30 -8.31
CA GLY A 159 2.71 12.69 -8.62
C GLY A 159 2.33 13.57 -7.43
N ASN A 160 2.45 13.08 -6.18
CA ASN A 160 2.30 13.92 -5.00
C ASN A 160 3.52 14.83 -4.86
N ILE A 161 3.31 16.08 -4.41
CA ILE A 161 4.31 17.14 -4.47
C ILE A 161 4.51 17.78 -3.11
N THR A 162 5.78 17.94 -2.74
CA THR A 162 6.22 18.83 -1.64
C THR A 162 7.16 19.88 -2.17
N THR A 163 7.10 21.10 -1.61
CA THR A 163 8.04 22.18 -1.92
C THR A 163 8.76 22.63 -0.66
N GLN A 164 10.05 22.99 -0.81
CA GLN A 164 10.89 23.52 0.27
C GLN A 164 11.68 24.71 -0.21
N SER A 165 11.58 25.83 0.52
CA SER A 165 12.38 27.02 0.25
C SER A 165 13.77 26.89 0.87
N GLN A 166 14.77 27.47 0.20
CA GLN A 166 16.15 27.58 0.68
C GLN A 166 16.68 28.98 0.42
N ASP A 167 17.22 29.60 1.47
CA ASP A 167 17.84 30.92 1.34
C ASP A 167 19.25 30.81 0.76
N VAL A 168 19.55 31.68 -0.18
CA VAL A 168 20.88 31.89 -0.77
C VAL A 168 21.34 33.31 -0.41
N VAL A 169 22.47 33.40 0.28
CA VAL A 169 23.11 34.67 0.68
C VAL A 169 24.39 34.83 -0.12
N ILE A 170 24.44 35.89 -0.90
CA ILE A 170 25.63 36.28 -1.66
C ILE A 170 26.25 37.47 -0.96
N GLU A 171 27.49 37.33 -0.52
CA GLU A 171 28.25 38.35 0.20
C GLU A 171 29.59 38.60 -0.50
N ASP A 172 30.09 39.82 -0.40
CA ASP A 172 31.49 40.13 -0.69
C ASP A 172 32.14 40.64 0.60
N THR A 173 32.92 39.78 1.22
CA THR A 173 33.69 40.13 2.44
C THR A 173 35.17 40.36 2.13
N THR A 174 35.55 40.34 0.85
CA THR A 174 36.93 40.49 0.40
C THR A 174 37.29 41.97 0.20
N VAL A 175 38.27 42.44 0.95
CA VAL A 175 38.77 43.79 0.75
C VAL A 175 39.56 43.91 -0.56
N PRO A 176 39.51 45.03 -1.25
CA PRO A 176 40.32 45.24 -2.44
C PRO A 176 41.80 45.08 -2.16
N VAL A 177 42.52 44.42 -3.08
CA VAL A 177 43.96 44.30 -3.05
C VAL A 177 44.60 45.44 -3.83
N ILE A 178 45.58 46.14 -3.23
CA ILE A 178 46.30 47.22 -3.90
C ILE A 178 47.31 46.58 -4.84
N ASP A 179 47.21 46.85 -6.13
CA ASP A 179 48.14 46.38 -7.18
C ASP A 179 49.48 47.12 -7.21
N ILE A 180 49.57 48.23 -6.49
CA ILE A 180 50.76 49.08 -6.48
C ILE A 180 51.31 49.12 -5.06
N ASP A 181 52.49 48.54 -4.84
CA ASP A 181 53.17 48.48 -3.52
C ASP A 181 53.65 49.83 -3.01
N ASN A 182 53.85 50.84 -3.90
CA ASN A 182 54.23 52.17 -3.55
C ASN A 182 53.51 53.19 -4.42
N LEU A 183 52.75 54.09 -3.80
CA LEU A 183 52.35 55.30 -4.42
C LEU A 183 53.53 56.31 -4.43
N ASP A 184 54.01 56.75 -5.60
CA ASP A 184 55.05 57.75 -5.70
C ASP A 184 54.63 59.03 -4.98
N THR A 185 55.50 59.57 -4.14
CA THR A 185 55.31 60.85 -3.51
C THR A 185 55.32 61.98 -4.59
N LEU A 186 54.20 62.70 -4.69
CA LEU A 186 54.07 63.91 -5.51
C LEU A 186 54.96 65.03 -4.97
#